data_a561cc61c851652ffb7e1149a7be092e
#
_entry.id   a561cc61c851652ffb7e1149a7be092e
#
_cell.length_a   1.000
_cell.length_b   1.000
_cell.length_c   1.000
_cell.angle_alpha   90.00
_cell.angle_beta   90.00
_cell.angle_gamma   90.00
#
_symmetry.space_group_name_H-M   'P 1'
#
loop_
_entity.id
_entity.type
_entity.pdbx_description
1 polymer ?
#
loop_
_entity_poly.entity_id
_entity_poly.type
_entity_poly.pdbx_seq_one_letter_code
_entity_poly.pdbx_strand_id
1 'polypeptide(L)'
;ADFSGQLGLGLMANLVGQLQYFYTDKVGLAVGSVGVVMVIAKVVDALTDIWFGNIIDHSKGGNMKYYKWMLRMAVPAAVITVMMFTVPIEAGQIPAVAYVLVTNLLITAVIYTMIATPFAATMIVRTRSQQERGNMGILRAVGSYASGMVIAIATIPVTNMLGGTQAAWIKY
;
A
#
# COMPACT_ATOMS: atom_id res chain seq x y z
N ALA A 1 13.28 12.79 6.97
CA ALA A 1 11.82 12.59 7.07
C ALA A 1 11.20 12.25 5.70
N ASP A 2 11.44 13.07 4.64
CA ASP A 2 10.79 12.86 3.32
C ASP A 2 11.27 11.58 2.63
N PHE A 3 12.55 11.29 2.64
CA PHE A 3 13.09 10.03 2.13
C PHE A 3 12.52 8.82 2.87
N SER A 4 12.61 8.80 4.19
CA SER A 4 12.16 7.64 5.00
C SER A 4 10.65 7.45 4.95
N GLY A 5 9.86 8.54 4.93
CA GLY A 5 8.42 8.46 4.76
C GLY A 5 8.02 7.89 3.40
N GLN A 6 8.66 8.35 2.32
CA GLN A 6 8.40 7.84 0.99
C GLN A 6 8.92 6.40 0.80
N LEU A 7 10.04 6.06 1.44
CA LEU A 7 10.55 4.68 1.42
C LEU A 7 9.51 3.72 2.04
N GLY A 8 8.94 4.07 3.20
CA GLY A 8 7.91 3.25 3.83
C GLY A 8 6.64 3.11 2.98
N LEU A 9 6.11 4.23 2.45
CA LEU A 9 4.97 4.21 1.53
C LEU A 9 5.27 3.43 0.26
N GLY A 10 6.48 3.60 -0.28
CA GLY A 10 6.92 2.90 -1.47
C GLY A 10 7.07 1.40 -1.24
N LEU A 11 7.60 0.95 -0.10
CA LEU A 11 7.66 -0.47 0.25
C LEU A 11 6.25 -1.08 0.25
N MET A 12 5.29 -0.43 0.90
CA MET A 12 3.90 -0.87 0.92
C MET A 12 3.29 -0.92 -0.49
N ALA A 13 3.45 0.12 -1.30
CA ALA A 13 2.90 0.18 -2.65
C ALA A 13 3.52 -0.88 -3.58
N ASN A 14 4.84 -1.07 -3.51
CA ASN A 14 5.53 -2.07 -4.32
C ASN A 14 5.22 -3.50 -3.86
N LEU A 15 5.02 -3.73 -2.55
CA LEU A 15 4.57 -5.02 -2.04
C LEU A 15 3.17 -5.36 -2.56
N VAL A 16 2.24 -4.39 -2.55
CA VAL A 16 0.91 -4.53 -3.17
C VAL A 16 1.04 -4.85 -4.67
N GLY A 17 2.02 -4.28 -5.36
CA GLY A 17 2.33 -4.61 -6.76
C GLY A 17 2.72 -6.07 -6.99
N GLN A 18 3.29 -6.76 -6.00
CA GLN A 18 3.63 -8.19 -6.09
C GLN A 18 2.43 -9.12 -5.86
N LEU A 19 1.30 -8.60 -5.41
CA LEU A 19 0.14 -9.43 -5.07
C LEU A 19 -0.45 -10.16 -6.27
N GLN A 20 -0.40 -9.59 -7.46
CA GLN A 20 -0.87 -10.27 -8.66
C GLN A 20 -0.11 -11.58 -8.86
N TYR A 21 1.22 -11.55 -8.76
CA TYR A 21 2.06 -12.75 -8.82
C TYR A 21 1.72 -13.72 -7.68
N PHE A 22 1.61 -13.21 -6.45
CA PHE A 22 1.27 -14.05 -5.29
C PHE A 22 -0.07 -14.75 -5.47
N TYR A 23 -1.12 -14.06 -5.88
CA TYR A 23 -2.45 -14.63 -6.04
C TYR A 23 -2.55 -15.63 -7.18
N THR A 24 -1.84 -15.41 -8.29
CA THR A 24 -1.86 -16.33 -9.44
C THR A 24 -0.93 -17.52 -9.25
N ASP A 25 0.33 -17.28 -8.85
CA ASP A 25 1.36 -18.31 -8.85
C ASP A 25 1.47 -19.08 -7.52
N LYS A 26 1.14 -18.45 -6.38
CA LYS A 26 1.26 -19.07 -5.05
C LYS A 26 -0.07 -19.54 -4.48
N VAL A 27 -1.13 -18.79 -4.72
CA VAL A 27 -2.50 -19.13 -4.29
C VAL A 27 -3.25 -19.95 -5.35
N GLY A 28 -2.88 -19.80 -6.63
CA GLY A 28 -3.48 -20.56 -7.74
C GLY A 28 -4.84 -20.02 -8.19
N LEU A 29 -5.13 -18.75 -7.96
CA LEU A 29 -6.35 -18.13 -8.45
C LEU A 29 -6.27 -17.87 -9.96
N ALA A 30 -7.43 -17.98 -10.65
CA ALA A 30 -7.51 -17.72 -12.08
C ALA A 30 -7.06 -16.27 -12.41
N VAL A 31 -6.12 -16.13 -13.35
CA VAL A 31 -5.54 -14.84 -13.78
C VAL A 31 -6.62 -13.81 -14.14
N GLY A 32 -7.68 -14.26 -14.85
CA GLY A 32 -8.79 -13.39 -15.20
C GLY A 32 -9.54 -12.83 -14.00
N SER A 33 -9.79 -13.64 -12.98
CA SER A 33 -10.46 -13.22 -11.75
C SER A 33 -9.61 -12.21 -10.97
N VAL A 34 -8.30 -12.47 -10.87
CA VAL A 34 -7.36 -11.53 -10.22
C VAL A 34 -7.29 -10.22 -10.99
N GLY A 35 -7.25 -10.27 -12.34
CA GLY A 35 -7.26 -9.07 -13.17
C GLY A 35 -8.51 -8.20 -12.96
N VAL A 36 -9.71 -8.81 -12.92
CA VAL A 36 -10.96 -8.09 -12.63
C VAL A 36 -10.93 -7.45 -11.24
N VAL A 37 -10.46 -8.19 -10.22
CA VAL A 37 -10.30 -7.64 -8.85
C VAL A 37 -9.40 -6.41 -8.85
N MET A 38 -8.26 -6.45 -9.55
CA MET A 38 -7.33 -5.33 -9.62
C MET A 38 -7.93 -4.11 -10.33
N VAL A 39 -8.71 -4.31 -11.38
CA VAL A 39 -9.41 -3.20 -12.08
C VAL A 39 -10.46 -2.57 -11.16
N ILE A 40 -11.29 -3.37 -10.51
CA ILE A 40 -12.30 -2.87 -9.56
C ILE A 40 -11.62 -2.09 -8.43
N ALA A 41 -10.53 -2.63 -7.88
CA ALA A 41 -9.77 -1.97 -6.83
C ALA A 41 -9.26 -0.59 -7.27
N LYS A 42 -8.76 -0.44 -8.49
CA LYS A 42 -8.28 0.84 -9.02
C LYS A 42 -9.39 1.87 -9.22
N VAL A 43 -10.57 1.45 -9.65
CA VAL A 43 -11.73 2.35 -9.78
C VAL A 43 -12.18 2.85 -8.41
N VAL A 44 -12.29 1.94 -7.44
CA VAL A 44 -12.68 2.32 -6.06
C VAL A 44 -11.62 3.21 -5.42
N ASP A 45 -10.32 2.92 -5.62
CA ASP A 45 -9.18 3.71 -5.16
C ASP A 45 -9.30 5.18 -5.60
N ALA A 46 -9.55 5.41 -6.89
CA ALA A 46 -9.73 6.76 -7.43
C ALA A 46 -10.92 7.53 -6.80
N LEU A 47 -12.02 6.84 -6.50
CA LEU A 47 -13.17 7.46 -5.84
C LEU A 47 -12.90 7.77 -4.37
N THR A 48 -12.25 6.85 -3.66
CA THR A 48 -11.94 6.99 -2.24
C THR A 48 -10.85 8.04 -1.99
N ASP A 49 -9.90 8.24 -2.90
CA ASP A 49 -8.89 9.30 -2.82
C ASP A 49 -9.54 10.69 -2.67
N ILE A 50 -10.56 10.97 -3.48
CA ILE A 50 -11.29 12.24 -3.43
C ILE A 50 -12.05 12.37 -2.10
N TRP A 51 -12.71 11.30 -1.67
CA TRP A 51 -13.54 11.30 -0.47
C TRP A 51 -12.70 11.43 0.81
N PHE A 52 -11.64 10.64 0.94
CA PHE A 52 -10.74 10.71 2.10
C PHE A 52 -9.92 12.00 2.12
N GLY A 53 -9.51 12.52 0.96
CA GLY A 53 -8.90 13.84 0.86
C GLY A 53 -9.77 14.91 1.50
N ASN A 54 -11.05 14.93 1.15
CA ASN A 54 -12.01 15.87 1.72
C ASN A 54 -12.21 15.70 3.25
N ILE A 55 -12.30 14.46 3.74
CA ILE A 55 -12.41 14.17 5.19
C ILE A 55 -11.19 14.67 5.95
N ILE A 56 -9.99 14.41 5.43
CA ILE A 56 -8.73 14.81 6.08
C ILE A 56 -8.61 16.33 6.11
N ASP A 57 -8.98 17.01 5.02
CA ASP A 57 -8.90 18.45 4.93
C ASP A 57 -9.87 19.17 5.87
N HIS A 58 -11.05 18.63 6.10
CA HIS A 58 -12.03 19.17 7.05
C HIS A 58 -11.80 18.72 8.50
N SER A 59 -10.83 17.81 8.76
CA SER A 59 -10.55 17.36 10.12
C SER A 59 -9.89 18.46 10.98
N LYS A 60 -10.24 18.47 12.27
CA LYS A 60 -9.71 19.44 13.23
C LYS A 60 -8.24 19.14 13.61
N GLY A 61 -7.42 20.15 13.86
CA GLY A 61 -6.06 19.96 14.40
C GLY A 61 -4.94 20.72 13.68
N GLY A 62 -5.26 21.68 12.82
CA GLY A 62 -4.25 22.47 12.09
C GLY A 62 -3.28 21.58 11.28
N ASN A 63 -2.03 22.00 11.15
CA ASN A 63 -1.03 21.23 10.37
C ASN A 63 -0.65 19.87 11.01
N MET A 64 -0.89 19.71 12.31
CA MET A 64 -0.62 18.46 13.02
C MET A 64 -1.62 17.34 12.72
N LYS A 65 -2.77 17.66 12.10
CA LYS A 65 -3.78 16.67 11.72
C LYS A 65 -3.20 15.60 10.79
N TYR A 66 -2.38 16.00 9.83
CA TYR A 66 -1.78 15.09 8.85
C TYR A 66 -0.91 14.00 9.50
N TYR A 67 -0.08 14.39 10.49
CA TYR A 67 0.76 13.42 11.23
C TYR A 67 -0.08 12.49 12.10
N LYS A 68 -1.15 13.00 12.72
CA LYS A 68 -2.05 12.16 13.54
C LYS A 68 -2.78 11.12 12.69
N TRP A 69 -3.21 11.46 11.48
CA TRP A 69 -3.83 10.53 10.55
C TRP A 69 -2.86 9.42 10.15
N MET A 70 -1.63 9.76 9.77
CA MET A 70 -0.60 8.78 9.40
C MET A 70 -0.30 7.81 10.56
N LEU A 71 -0.11 8.33 11.78
CA LEU A 71 0.17 7.47 12.94
C LEU A 71 -0.99 6.52 13.27
N ARG A 72 -2.23 7.01 13.19
CA ARG A 72 -3.42 6.16 13.44
C ARG A 72 -3.56 5.03 12.43
N MET A 73 -3.16 5.25 11.18
CA MET A 73 -3.26 4.25 10.13
C MET A 73 -2.10 3.25 10.12
N ALA A 74 -1.02 3.48 10.87
CA ALA A 74 0.14 2.59 10.89
C ALA A 74 -0.21 1.18 11.41
N VAL A 75 -0.99 1.08 12.49
CA VAL A 75 -1.40 -0.22 13.05
C VAL A 75 -2.38 -0.96 12.13
N PRO A 76 -3.50 -0.34 11.67
CA PRO A 76 -4.35 -0.98 10.67
C PRO A 76 -3.60 -1.41 9.40
N ALA A 77 -2.62 -0.62 8.93
CA ALA A 77 -1.81 -0.96 7.78
C ALA A 77 -1.06 -2.28 7.99
N ALA A 78 -0.39 -2.45 9.13
CA ALA A 78 0.34 -3.67 9.45
C ALA A 78 -0.60 -4.90 9.50
N VAL A 79 -1.75 -4.77 10.17
CA VAL A 79 -2.73 -5.86 10.30
C VAL A 79 -3.26 -6.28 8.92
N ILE A 80 -3.70 -5.32 8.10
CA ILE A 80 -4.28 -5.64 6.78
C ILE A 80 -3.22 -6.17 5.83
N THR A 81 -1.97 -5.71 5.93
CA THR A 81 -0.86 -6.27 5.14
C THR A 81 -0.68 -7.77 5.42
N VAL A 82 -0.70 -8.20 6.67
CA VAL A 82 -0.65 -9.62 7.02
C VAL A 82 -1.88 -10.36 6.47
N MET A 83 -3.08 -9.80 6.63
CA MET A 83 -4.32 -10.41 6.12
C MET A 83 -4.26 -10.65 4.61
N MET A 84 -3.68 -9.77 3.82
CA MET A 84 -3.58 -9.92 2.36
C MET A 84 -2.86 -11.21 1.93
N PHE A 85 -1.91 -11.68 2.71
CA PHE A 85 -1.17 -12.91 2.44
C PHE A 85 -1.80 -14.16 3.08
N THR A 86 -2.84 -14.00 3.90
CA THR A 86 -3.56 -15.09 4.59
C THR A 86 -4.83 -15.46 3.85
N VAL A 87 -4.69 -15.90 2.58
CA VAL A 87 -5.86 -16.24 1.74
C VAL A 87 -6.43 -17.60 2.15
N PRO A 88 -7.74 -17.73 2.45
CA PRO A 88 -8.38 -18.99 2.84
C PRO A 88 -8.65 -19.89 1.61
N ILE A 89 -7.62 -20.58 1.12
CA ILE A 89 -7.68 -21.42 -0.09
C ILE A 89 -8.64 -22.61 0.12
N GLU A 90 -8.70 -23.15 1.34
CA GLU A 90 -9.53 -24.31 1.69
C GLU A 90 -11.04 -24.05 1.54
N ALA A 91 -11.46 -22.78 1.60
CA ALA A 91 -12.86 -22.40 1.42
C ALA A 91 -13.36 -22.45 -0.04
N GLY A 92 -12.45 -22.66 -1.00
CA GLY A 92 -12.75 -22.71 -2.44
C GLY A 92 -12.42 -21.40 -3.16
N GLN A 93 -12.51 -21.42 -4.51
CA GLN A 93 -12.08 -20.28 -5.34
C GLN A 93 -12.93 -19.02 -5.15
N ILE A 94 -14.26 -19.16 -5.07
CA ILE A 94 -15.15 -17.98 -4.96
C ILE A 94 -14.92 -17.21 -3.65
N PRO A 95 -14.93 -17.84 -2.46
CA PRO A 95 -14.59 -17.17 -1.21
C PRO A 95 -13.17 -16.58 -1.20
N ALA A 96 -12.19 -17.28 -1.78
CA ALA A 96 -10.82 -16.80 -1.86
C ALA A 96 -10.73 -15.51 -2.71
N VAL A 97 -11.37 -15.45 -3.87
CA VAL A 97 -11.41 -14.24 -4.73
C VAL A 97 -12.13 -13.09 -4.02
N ALA A 98 -13.25 -13.36 -3.35
CA ALA A 98 -13.96 -12.34 -2.56
C ALA A 98 -13.11 -11.79 -1.41
N TYR A 99 -12.39 -12.65 -0.71
CA TYR A 99 -11.44 -12.26 0.33
C TYR A 99 -10.30 -11.36 -0.22
N VAL A 100 -9.71 -11.77 -1.35
CA VAL A 100 -8.68 -11.00 -2.05
C VAL A 100 -9.20 -9.63 -2.48
N LEU A 101 -10.43 -9.55 -3.00
CA LEU A 101 -11.05 -8.27 -3.37
C LEU A 101 -11.19 -7.36 -2.14
N VAL A 102 -11.77 -7.86 -1.05
CA VAL A 102 -12.01 -7.07 0.16
C VAL A 102 -10.70 -6.59 0.79
N THR A 103 -9.72 -7.47 0.98
CA THR A 103 -8.43 -7.10 1.58
C THR A 103 -7.63 -6.16 0.69
N ASN A 104 -7.68 -6.34 -0.64
CA ASN A 104 -7.03 -5.43 -1.59
C ASN A 104 -7.67 -4.04 -1.55
N LEU A 105 -9.01 -3.94 -1.53
CA LEU A 105 -9.72 -2.67 -1.38
C LEU A 105 -9.37 -1.98 -0.06
N LEU A 106 -9.33 -2.72 1.05
CA LEU A 106 -8.99 -2.15 2.35
C LEU A 106 -7.57 -1.57 2.36
N ILE A 107 -6.58 -2.27 1.79
CA ILE A 107 -5.20 -1.77 1.80
C ILE A 107 -4.99 -0.62 0.83
N THR A 108 -5.49 -0.71 -0.40
CA THR A 108 -5.25 0.31 -1.44
C THR A 108 -6.16 1.51 -1.28
N ALA A 109 -7.47 1.30 -1.30
CA ALA A 109 -8.45 2.37 -1.33
C ALA A 109 -8.70 3.04 0.03
N VAL A 110 -8.39 2.37 1.15
CA VAL A 110 -8.60 2.96 2.48
C VAL A 110 -7.27 3.30 3.14
N ILE A 111 -6.46 2.29 3.47
CA ILE A 111 -5.26 2.48 4.29
C ILE A 111 -4.19 3.29 3.56
N TYR A 112 -3.86 2.90 2.33
CA TYR A 112 -2.84 3.60 1.55
C TYR A 112 -3.22 5.05 1.32
N THR A 113 -4.46 5.33 0.92
CA THR A 113 -4.98 6.68 0.72
C THR A 113 -4.92 7.52 1.99
N MET A 114 -5.33 6.95 3.14
CA MET A 114 -5.29 7.65 4.44
C MET A 114 -3.87 7.94 4.95
N ILE A 115 -2.83 7.31 4.39
CA ILE A 115 -1.43 7.60 4.71
C ILE A 115 -0.81 8.49 3.62
N ALA A 116 -1.02 8.17 2.35
CA ALA A 116 -0.40 8.86 1.22
C ALA A 116 -0.91 10.29 1.05
N THR A 117 -2.23 10.51 1.20
CA THR A 117 -2.83 11.85 1.07
C THR A 117 -2.29 12.84 2.10
N PRO A 118 -2.33 12.55 3.44
CA PRO A 118 -1.74 13.46 4.40
C PRO A 118 -0.21 13.57 4.25
N PHE A 119 0.49 12.51 3.83
CA PHE A 119 1.93 12.59 3.55
C PHE A 119 2.23 13.55 2.39
N ALA A 120 1.44 13.51 1.31
CA ALA A 120 1.57 14.46 0.21
C ALA A 120 1.34 15.90 0.69
N ALA A 121 0.31 16.15 1.50
CA ALA A 121 0.00 17.47 2.05
C ALA A 121 1.10 18.03 2.95
N THR A 122 1.89 17.19 3.62
CA THR A 122 3.00 17.65 4.49
C THR A 122 4.03 18.50 3.74
N MET A 123 4.23 18.31 2.43
CA MET A 123 5.13 19.11 1.63
C MET A 123 4.66 20.57 1.55
N ILE A 124 3.34 20.77 1.43
CA ILE A 124 2.75 22.11 1.28
C ILE A 124 2.75 22.87 2.60
N VAL A 125 2.46 22.17 3.72
CA VAL A 125 2.36 22.81 5.04
C VAL A 125 3.71 23.07 5.70
N ARG A 126 4.79 22.42 5.27
CA ARG A 126 6.14 22.54 5.86
C ARG A 126 6.92 23.75 5.33
N THR A 127 6.75 24.11 4.08
CA THR A 127 7.47 25.23 3.48
C THR A 127 6.70 25.91 2.37
N ARG A 128 6.95 27.24 2.22
CA ARG A 128 6.45 28.04 1.10
C ARG A 128 7.49 28.18 -0.03
N SER A 129 8.75 27.80 0.22
CA SER A 129 9.82 27.88 -0.76
C SER A 129 9.67 26.83 -1.85
N GLN A 130 9.66 27.24 -3.12
CA GLN A 130 9.61 26.32 -4.25
C GLN A 130 10.86 25.43 -4.33
N GLN A 131 12.03 26.00 -4.01
CA GLN A 131 13.28 25.26 -4.03
C GLN A 131 13.31 24.16 -2.95
N GLU A 132 12.85 24.43 -1.74
CA GLU A 132 12.74 23.42 -0.69
C GLU A 132 11.74 22.32 -1.05
N ARG A 133 10.60 22.68 -1.66
CA ARG A 133 9.64 21.70 -2.20
C ARG A 133 10.27 20.81 -3.28
N GLY A 134 11.08 21.40 -4.18
CA GLY A 134 11.84 20.67 -5.17
C GLY A 134 12.78 19.64 -4.54
N ASN A 135 13.56 20.06 -3.55
CA ASN A 135 14.47 19.17 -2.81
C ASN A 135 13.73 18.04 -2.06
N MET A 136 12.59 18.35 -1.42
CA MET A 136 11.74 17.34 -0.82
C MET A 136 11.19 16.35 -1.85
N GLY A 137 10.80 16.85 -3.04
CA GLY A 137 10.34 16.03 -4.15
C GLY A 137 11.42 15.06 -4.64
N ILE A 138 12.67 15.52 -4.79
CA ILE A 138 13.80 14.68 -5.16
C ILE A 138 14.04 13.58 -4.12
N LEU A 139 14.06 13.94 -2.82
CA LEU A 139 14.24 12.95 -1.75
C LEU A 139 13.12 11.90 -1.71
N ARG A 140 11.88 12.30 -2.00
CA ARG A 140 10.74 11.38 -2.14
C ARG A 140 10.90 10.47 -3.36
N ALA A 141 11.32 11.01 -4.50
CA ALA A 141 11.57 10.20 -5.69
C ALA A 141 12.66 9.14 -5.44
N VAL A 142 13.78 9.53 -4.83
CA VAL A 142 14.84 8.58 -4.44
C VAL A 142 14.32 7.51 -3.48
N GLY A 143 13.51 7.88 -2.47
CA GLY A 143 12.87 6.94 -1.55
C GLY A 143 11.94 5.95 -2.26
N SER A 144 11.16 6.42 -3.24
CA SER A 144 10.27 5.59 -4.03
C SER A 144 11.04 4.59 -4.91
N TYR A 145 12.08 5.03 -5.61
CA TYR A 145 12.92 4.13 -6.41
C TYR A 145 13.67 3.12 -5.54
N ALA A 146 14.23 3.57 -4.41
CA ALA A 146 14.91 2.68 -3.48
C ALA A 146 13.98 1.57 -2.95
N SER A 147 12.74 1.91 -2.60
CA SER A 147 11.74 0.92 -2.16
C SER A 147 11.38 -0.08 -3.26
N GLY A 148 11.22 0.40 -4.50
CA GLY A 148 10.97 -0.46 -5.66
C GLY A 148 12.11 -1.45 -5.89
N MET A 149 13.37 -0.99 -5.82
CA MET A 149 14.55 -1.85 -5.95
C MET A 149 14.61 -2.90 -4.83
N VAL A 150 14.37 -2.49 -3.58
CA VAL A 150 14.37 -3.44 -2.44
C VAL A 150 13.34 -4.54 -2.65
N ILE A 151 12.10 -4.19 -2.96
CA ILE A 151 11.03 -5.18 -3.19
C ILE A 151 11.35 -6.05 -4.41
N ALA A 152 11.77 -5.47 -5.53
CA ALA A 152 12.06 -6.23 -6.75
C ALA A 152 13.19 -7.25 -6.56
N ILE A 153 14.24 -6.88 -5.83
CA ILE A 153 15.42 -7.74 -5.63
C ILE A 153 15.20 -8.74 -4.50
N ALA A 154 14.54 -8.33 -3.39
CA ALA A 154 14.45 -9.13 -2.18
C ALA A 154 13.27 -10.10 -2.16
N THR A 155 12.11 -9.75 -2.71
CA THR A 155 10.87 -10.51 -2.53
C THR A 155 11.00 -11.96 -2.97
N ILE A 156 11.41 -12.21 -4.20
CA ILE A 156 11.47 -13.59 -4.75
C ILE A 156 12.55 -14.43 -4.06
N PRO A 157 13.82 -13.97 -3.91
CA PRO A 157 14.83 -14.75 -3.22
C PRO A 157 14.47 -15.05 -1.76
N VAL A 158 14.02 -14.03 -1.00
CA VAL A 158 13.70 -14.21 0.42
C VAL A 158 12.51 -15.16 0.62
N THR A 159 11.44 -15.01 -0.13
CA THR A 159 10.29 -15.91 -0.03
C THR A 159 10.63 -17.34 -0.45
N ASN A 160 11.51 -17.53 -1.43
CA ASN A 160 11.98 -18.86 -1.83
C ASN A 160 12.88 -19.50 -0.74
N MET A 161 13.76 -18.73 -0.09
CA MET A 161 14.57 -19.20 1.04
C MET A 161 13.69 -19.63 2.23
N LEU A 162 12.53 -19.01 2.42
CA LEU A 162 11.55 -19.34 3.45
C LEU A 162 10.62 -20.51 3.05
N GLY A 163 10.85 -21.13 1.90
CA GLY A 163 10.11 -22.31 1.43
C GLY A 163 9.13 -22.05 0.27
N GLY A 164 9.04 -20.81 -0.23
CA GLY A 164 8.26 -20.46 -1.43
C GLY A 164 6.74 -20.65 -1.34
N THR A 165 6.21 -20.95 -0.16
CA THR A 165 4.78 -21.21 0.11
C THR A 165 4.06 -19.92 0.53
N GLN A 166 2.72 -19.99 0.64
CA GLN A 166 1.92 -18.89 1.21
C GLN A 166 2.42 -18.49 2.61
N ALA A 167 2.79 -19.45 3.46
CA ALA A 167 3.34 -19.18 4.79
C ALA A 167 4.67 -18.42 4.74
N ALA A 168 5.47 -18.59 3.70
CA ALA A 168 6.70 -17.83 3.48
C ALA A 168 6.43 -16.35 3.22
N TRP A 169 5.37 -16.03 2.48
CA TRP A 169 4.95 -14.66 2.20
C TRP A 169 4.42 -13.92 3.44
N ILE A 170 3.78 -14.64 4.36
CA ILE A 170 3.34 -14.07 5.64
C ILE A 170 4.53 -13.71 6.54
N LYS A 171 5.62 -14.49 6.45
CA LYS A 171 6.84 -14.27 7.25
C LYS A 171 7.78 -13.22 6.64
N TYR A 172 7.67 -12.94 5.36
CA TYR A 172 8.43 -11.92 4.63
C TYR A 172 8.00 -10.51 5.02
#